data_b3e46e08f17e37d5395df5d596fd08d7
#
_entry.id   b3e46e08f17e37d5395df5d596fd08d7
#
_cell.length_a   1.000
_cell.length_b   1.000
_cell.length_c   1.000
_cell.angle_alpha   90.00
_cell.angle_beta   90.00
_cell.angle_gamma   90.00
#
_symmetry.space_group_name_H-M   'P 1'
#
loop_
_entity.id
_entity.type
_entity.pdbx_description
1 polymer ?
#
loop_
_entity_poly.entity_id
_entity_poly.type
_entity_poly.pdbx_seq_one_letter_code
_entity_poly.pdbx_strand_id
1 'polypeptide(L)'
;MPKRTVPPGVGPHNGRELELMLQGDKPMALFGTEPGVDAEDIGDAGFAPFVGQGRILKFTHFDPETSVEDRRYCLPTEEWRCKLSLLISRMCRSGEAFNIFTSNDLARLEGTLLGYSKEDIEAFIVHAASRKAPNSSTV
;
A
#
# COMPACT_ATOMS: atom_id res chain seq x y z
N MET A 1 -8.72 14.38 18.69
CA MET A 1 -7.32 14.03 18.46
C MET A 1 -6.83 14.68 17.18
N PRO A 2 -5.74 15.42 17.24
CA PRO A 2 -5.24 16.07 16.02
C PRO A 2 -4.78 15.02 15.01
N LYS A 3 -5.08 15.30 13.76
CA LYS A 3 -4.64 14.42 12.68
C LYS A 3 -3.13 14.61 12.47
N ARG A 4 -2.46 13.51 12.13
CA ARG A 4 -1.06 13.58 11.73
C ARG A 4 -0.96 14.42 10.47
N THR A 5 -0.04 15.39 10.48
CA THR A 5 0.21 16.23 9.31
C THR A 5 1.07 15.44 8.33
N VAL A 6 0.61 15.38 7.08
CA VAL A 6 1.33 14.72 6.00
C VAL A 6 1.71 15.79 4.98
N PRO A 7 2.98 15.82 4.53
CA PRO A 7 3.38 16.79 3.51
C PRO A 7 2.58 16.64 2.22
N PRO A 8 2.36 17.71 1.46
CA PRO A 8 1.70 17.62 0.17
C PRO A 8 2.41 16.60 -0.74
N GLY A 9 1.62 15.82 -1.46
CA GLY A 9 2.13 14.78 -2.36
C GLY A 9 2.48 13.46 -1.67
N VAL A 10 2.36 13.38 -0.35
CA VAL A 10 2.63 12.16 0.41
C VAL A 10 1.33 11.63 0.97
N GLY A 11 0.94 10.42 0.54
CA GLY A 11 -0.27 9.75 1.01
C GLY A 11 -1.57 10.43 0.64
N PRO A 12 -1.72 11.00 -0.58
CA PRO A 12 -2.94 11.72 -0.95
C PRO A 12 -4.18 10.85 -1.00
N HIS A 13 -4.03 9.53 -1.08
CA HIS A 13 -5.15 8.59 -1.09
C HIS A 13 -5.58 8.15 0.31
N ASN A 14 -4.82 8.48 1.35
CA ASN A 14 -5.09 7.99 2.70
C ASN A 14 -6.48 8.41 3.18
N GLY A 15 -7.29 7.41 3.57
CA GLY A 15 -8.67 7.61 4.00
C GLY A 15 -9.66 7.81 2.85
N ARG A 16 -9.19 7.81 1.61
CA ARG A 16 -10.02 8.01 0.43
C ARG A 16 -9.96 6.85 -0.56
N GLU A 17 -9.32 5.75 -0.17
CA GLU A 17 -9.08 4.64 -1.09
C GLU A 17 -10.36 4.11 -1.71
N LEU A 18 -11.38 3.84 -0.91
CA LEU A 18 -12.64 3.31 -1.42
C LEU A 18 -13.32 4.28 -2.37
N GLU A 19 -13.40 5.56 -1.99
CA GLU A 19 -14.00 6.59 -2.83
C GLU A 19 -13.32 6.66 -4.20
N LEU A 20 -11.99 6.72 -4.20
CA LEU A 20 -11.22 6.82 -5.43
C LEU A 20 -11.36 5.57 -6.29
N MET A 21 -11.40 4.39 -5.68
CA MET A 21 -11.60 3.14 -6.42
C MET A 21 -12.98 3.08 -7.06
N LEU A 22 -14.01 3.49 -6.34
CA LEU A 22 -15.38 3.49 -6.87
C LEU A 22 -15.56 4.49 -8.00
N GLN A 23 -14.77 5.56 -8.01
CA GLN A 23 -14.74 6.54 -9.10
C GLN A 23 -13.92 6.07 -10.30
N GLY A 24 -13.16 4.98 -10.16
CA GLY A 24 -12.25 4.51 -11.19
C GLY A 24 -10.92 5.23 -11.24
N ASP A 25 -10.64 6.09 -10.26
CA ASP A 25 -9.42 6.90 -10.23
C ASP A 25 -8.26 6.21 -9.52
N LYS A 26 -8.53 5.11 -8.82
CA LYS A 26 -7.52 4.34 -8.12
C LYS A 26 -7.70 2.86 -8.45
N PRO A 27 -6.67 2.20 -9.02
CA PRO A 27 -6.83 0.80 -9.45
C PRO A 27 -6.68 -0.22 -8.34
N MET A 28 -5.96 0.10 -7.26
CA MET A 28 -5.61 -0.86 -6.22
C MET A 28 -5.39 -0.17 -4.88
N ALA A 29 -5.75 -0.88 -3.79
CA ALA A 29 -5.44 -0.47 -2.42
C ALA A 29 -4.84 -1.65 -1.64
N LEU A 30 -3.99 -1.35 -0.68
CA LEU A 30 -3.35 -2.34 0.18
C LEU A 30 -3.48 -1.91 1.63
N PHE A 31 -3.98 -2.83 2.46
CA PHE A 31 -4.09 -2.64 3.90
C PHE A 31 -3.39 -3.79 4.61
N GLY A 32 -2.56 -3.46 5.60
CA GLY A 32 -1.94 -4.44 6.46
C GLY A 32 -2.58 -4.41 7.84
N THR A 33 -2.73 -5.56 8.47
CA THR A 33 -3.30 -5.65 9.80
C THR A 33 -2.58 -6.68 10.64
N GLU A 34 -2.60 -6.46 11.95
CA GLU A 34 -2.14 -7.42 12.95
C GLU A 34 -3.36 -8.07 13.61
N PRO A 35 -3.19 -9.25 14.25
CA PRO A 35 -4.30 -9.91 14.93
C PRO A 35 -4.95 -9.00 15.98
N GLY A 36 -6.27 -9.00 16.00
CA GLY A 36 -7.03 -8.25 16.98
C GLY A 36 -7.32 -6.81 16.61
N VAL A 37 -6.87 -6.34 15.46
CA VAL A 37 -7.17 -4.98 14.99
C VAL A 37 -8.43 -5.04 14.10
N ASP A 38 -9.43 -4.22 14.44
CA ASP A 38 -10.68 -4.20 13.70
C ASP A 38 -10.50 -3.56 12.31
N ALA A 39 -11.33 -4.00 11.35
CA ALA A 39 -11.32 -3.43 10.01
C ALA A 39 -11.60 -1.93 10.00
N GLU A 40 -12.41 -1.44 10.96
CA GLU A 40 -12.68 -0.01 11.06
C GLU A 40 -11.44 0.79 11.41
N ASP A 41 -10.58 0.26 12.29
CA ASP A 41 -9.33 0.91 12.68
C ASP A 41 -8.30 0.85 11.55
N ILE A 42 -8.32 -0.21 10.75
CA ILE A 42 -7.45 -0.37 9.59
C ILE A 42 -7.88 0.55 8.46
N GLY A 43 -9.19 0.77 8.32
CA GLY A 43 -9.74 1.67 7.33
C GLY A 43 -10.36 0.98 6.13
N ASP A 44 -10.49 -0.36 6.16
CA ASP A 44 -11.06 -1.09 5.01
C ASP A 44 -12.44 -1.69 5.25
N ALA A 45 -13.08 -1.36 6.36
CA ALA A 45 -14.41 -1.92 6.69
C ALA A 45 -15.46 -1.63 5.62
N GLY A 46 -15.40 -0.47 4.99
CA GLY A 46 -16.38 -0.06 3.98
C GLY A 46 -16.30 -0.81 2.66
N PHE A 47 -15.25 -1.60 2.44
CA PHE A 47 -15.06 -2.32 1.18
C PHE A 47 -15.98 -3.53 1.03
N ALA A 48 -16.43 -4.13 2.14
CA ALA A 48 -17.13 -5.41 2.12
C ALA A 48 -18.36 -5.45 1.20
N PRO A 49 -19.29 -4.45 1.21
CA PRO A 49 -20.45 -4.50 0.32
C PRO A 49 -20.05 -4.53 -1.16
N PHE A 50 -19.01 -3.80 -1.53
CA PHE A 50 -18.57 -3.70 -2.92
C PHE A 50 -17.82 -4.95 -3.38
N VAL A 51 -17.13 -5.60 -2.46
CA VAL A 51 -16.54 -6.92 -2.71
C VAL A 51 -17.65 -7.94 -2.95
N GLY A 52 -18.68 -7.93 -2.12
CA GLY A 52 -19.84 -8.83 -2.29
C GLY A 52 -20.56 -8.64 -3.60
N GLN A 53 -20.56 -7.42 -4.15
CA GLN A 53 -21.19 -7.09 -5.43
C GLN A 53 -20.28 -7.38 -6.63
N GLY A 54 -19.04 -7.75 -6.41
CA GLY A 54 -18.08 -7.96 -7.49
C GLY A 54 -17.53 -6.69 -8.12
N ARG A 55 -17.79 -5.53 -7.52
CA ARG A 55 -17.29 -4.24 -8.00
C ARG A 55 -15.84 -4.00 -7.62
N ILE A 56 -15.39 -4.65 -6.56
CA ILE A 56 -14.01 -4.63 -6.08
C ILE A 56 -13.63 -6.08 -5.77
N LEU A 57 -12.43 -6.48 -6.19
CA LEU A 57 -11.89 -7.79 -5.87
C LEU A 57 -11.00 -7.67 -4.63
N LYS A 58 -10.99 -8.72 -3.80
CA LYS A 58 -10.20 -8.76 -2.57
C LYS A 58 -9.29 -9.98 -2.57
N PHE A 59 -8.03 -9.77 -2.24
CA PHE A 59 -7.03 -10.82 -2.08
C PHE A 59 -6.38 -10.69 -0.72
N THR A 60 -6.45 -11.75 0.07
CA THR A 60 -5.92 -11.77 1.42
C THR A 60 -4.71 -12.70 1.48
N HIS A 61 -3.65 -12.24 2.14
CA HIS A 61 -2.46 -13.05 2.39
C HIS A 61 -2.06 -12.93 3.85
N PHE A 62 -1.92 -14.06 4.52
CA PHE A 62 -1.50 -14.12 5.92
C PHE A 62 -0.07 -14.66 6.00
N ASP A 63 0.78 -13.94 6.76
CA ASP A 63 2.15 -14.38 7.01
C ASP A 63 2.21 -14.99 8.42
N PRO A 64 2.43 -16.31 8.54
CA PRO A 64 2.47 -16.95 9.85
C PRO A 64 3.69 -16.54 10.68
N GLU A 65 4.78 -16.09 10.07
CA GLU A 65 5.98 -15.68 10.81
C GLU A 65 5.78 -14.36 11.54
N THR A 66 5.13 -13.40 10.89
CA THR A 66 4.90 -12.07 11.46
C THR A 66 3.50 -11.90 12.01
N SER A 67 2.60 -12.81 11.71
CA SER A 67 1.16 -12.71 12.00
C SER A 67 0.50 -11.51 11.35
N VAL A 68 1.09 -10.98 10.30
CA VAL A 68 0.51 -9.87 9.54
C VAL A 68 -0.37 -10.43 8.43
N GLU A 69 -1.57 -9.87 8.31
CA GLU A 69 -2.47 -10.14 7.20
C GLU A 69 -2.48 -8.95 6.27
N ASP A 70 -2.16 -9.18 5.00
CA ASP A 70 -2.26 -8.17 3.97
C ASP A 70 -3.56 -8.36 3.21
N ARG A 71 -4.31 -7.28 3.02
CA ARG A 71 -5.54 -7.27 2.24
C ARG A 71 -5.35 -6.34 1.06
N ARG A 72 -5.42 -6.90 -0.13
CA ARG A 72 -5.30 -6.16 -1.38
C ARG A 72 -6.64 -6.11 -2.07
N TYR A 73 -7.01 -4.91 -2.49
CA TYR A 73 -8.24 -4.66 -3.21
C TYR A 73 -7.90 -4.07 -4.57
N CYS A 74 -8.64 -4.47 -5.59
CA CYS A 74 -8.43 -3.91 -6.92
C CYS A 74 -9.74 -3.82 -7.69
N LEU A 75 -9.74 -2.99 -8.74
CA LEU A 75 -10.82 -2.99 -9.71
C LEU A 75 -10.77 -4.30 -10.51
N PRO A 76 -11.90 -4.79 -11.03
CA PRO A 76 -11.92 -6.10 -11.70
C PRO A 76 -10.93 -6.26 -12.86
N THR A 77 -10.62 -5.19 -13.57
CA THR A 77 -9.66 -5.23 -14.68
C THR A 77 -8.21 -5.07 -14.23
N GLU A 78 -7.98 -4.88 -12.93
CA GLU A 78 -6.67 -4.55 -12.38
C GLU A 78 -6.11 -5.64 -11.46
N GLU A 79 -6.60 -6.86 -11.61
CA GLU A 79 -6.19 -8.00 -10.78
C GLU A 79 -4.68 -8.26 -10.84
N TRP A 80 -4.07 -8.02 -12.00
CA TRP A 80 -2.63 -8.22 -12.20
C TRP A 80 -1.80 -7.39 -11.20
N ARG A 81 -2.31 -6.25 -10.77
CA ARG A 81 -1.62 -5.39 -9.79
C ARG A 81 -1.52 -6.07 -8.44
N CYS A 82 -2.60 -6.69 -7.99
CA CYS A 82 -2.59 -7.43 -6.72
C CYS A 82 -1.64 -8.61 -6.78
N LYS A 83 -1.61 -9.33 -7.89
CA LYS A 83 -0.71 -10.46 -8.08
C LYS A 83 0.75 -10.03 -8.08
N LEU A 84 1.07 -8.95 -8.80
CA LEU A 84 2.43 -8.44 -8.85
C LEU A 84 2.87 -7.89 -7.48
N SER A 85 1.98 -7.19 -6.79
CA SER A 85 2.26 -6.71 -5.44
C SER A 85 2.59 -7.85 -4.48
N LEU A 86 1.86 -8.95 -4.55
CA LEU A 86 2.12 -10.12 -3.72
C LEU A 86 3.48 -10.75 -4.06
N LEU A 87 3.79 -10.87 -5.34
CA LEU A 87 5.09 -11.40 -5.77
C LEU A 87 6.23 -10.55 -5.25
N ILE A 88 6.12 -9.24 -5.38
CA ILE A 88 7.15 -8.31 -4.87
C ILE A 88 7.30 -8.45 -3.36
N SER A 89 6.19 -8.56 -2.62
CA SER A 89 6.24 -8.76 -1.18
C SER A 89 6.99 -10.04 -0.80
N ARG A 90 6.75 -11.12 -1.52
CA ARG A 90 7.46 -12.38 -1.30
C ARG A 90 8.95 -12.24 -1.58
N MET A 91 9.31 -11.56 -2.66
CA MET A 91 10.70 -11.34 -3.02
C MET A 91 11.41 -10.42 -2.02
N CYS A 92 10.70 -9.46 -1.45
CA CYS A 92 11.24 -8.62 -0.39
C CYS A 92 11.52 -9.44 0.87
N ARG A 93 10.59 -10.33 1.22
CA ARG A 93 10.74 -11.17 2.42
C ARG A 93 11.90 -12.15 2.30
N SER A 94 12.09 -12.74 1.12
CA SER A 94 13.22 -13.62 0.88
C SER A 94 14.55 -12.88 0.72
N GLY A 95 14.51 -11.56 0.56
CA GLY A 95 15.68 -10.75 0.29
C GLY A 95 16.06 -10.65 -1.17
N GLU A 96 15.45 -11.47 -2.04
CA GLU A 96 15.80 -11.52 -3.45
C GLU A 96 15.57 -10.19 -4.17
N ALA A 97 14.51 -9.47 -3.79
CA ALA A 97 14.19 -8.19 -4.41
C ALA A 97 15.34 -7.19 -4.28
N PHE A 98 16.08 -7.23 -3.16
CA PHE A 98 17.17 -6.30 -2.90
C PHE A 98 18.45 -6.62 -3.67
N ASN A 99 18.50 -7.75 -4.35
CA ASN A 99 19.55 -8.08 -5.29
C ASN A 99 19.32 -7.45 -6.66
N ILE A 100 18.09 -7.01 -6.92
CA ILE A 100 17.69 -6.48 -8.22
C ILE A 100 17.36 -4.98 -8.12
N PHE A 101 16.65 -4.59 -7.08
CA PHE A 101 16.09 -3.26 -6.92
C PHE A 101 16.65 -2.55 -5.68
N THR A 102 16.77 -1.24 -5.77
CA THR A 102 16.98 -0.41 -4.58
C THR A 102 15.67 -0.27 -3.82
N SER A 103 15.73 0.19 -2.58
CA SER A 103 14.54 0.49 -1.80
C SER A 103 13.65 1.54 -2.50
N ASN A 104 14.28 2.53 -3.14
CA ASN A 104 13.54 3.56 -3.88
C ASN A 104 12.85 2.97 -5.12
N ASP A 105 13.48 2.02 -5.80
CA ASP A 105 12.85 1.31 -6.92
C ASP A 105 11.60 0.56 -6.45
N LEU A 106 11.68 -0.10 -5.31
CA LEU A 106 10.55 -0.83 -4.74
C LEU A 106 9.40 0.12 -4.36
N ALA A 107 9.73 1.29 -3.82
CA ALA A 107 8.73 2.32 -3.53
C ALA A 107 8.04 2.81 -4.82
N ARG A 108 8.80 2.97 -5.90
CA ARG A 108 8.24 3.37 -7.19
C ARG A 108 7.31 2.30 -7.76
N LEU A 109 7.70 1.03 -7.67
CA LEU A 109 6.86 -0.07 -8.12
C LEU A 109 5.55 -0.12 -7.34
N GLU A 110 5.64 -0.11 -6.01
CA GLU A 110 4.45 -0.19 -5.17
C GLU A 110 3.54 1.02 -5.37
N GLY A 111 4.10 2.22 -5.40
CA GLY A 111 3.31 3.43 -5.62
C GLY A 111 2.58 3.40 -6.96
N THR A 112 3.25 2.91 -8.01
CA THR A 112 2.64 2.78 -9.34
C THR A 112 1.50 1.78 -9.32
N LEU A 113 1.68 0.63 -8.67
CA LEU A 113 0.63 -0.38 -8.55
C LEU A 113 -0.60 0.18 -7.82
N LEU A 114 -0.37 0.97 -6.77
CA LEU A 114 -1.42 1.58 -5.96
C LEU A 114 -2.10 2.76 -6.65
N GLY A 115 -1.57 3.21 -7.78
CA GLY A 115 -2.19 4.28 -8.57
C GLY A 115 -1.79 5.69 -8.18
N TYR A 116 -0.69 5.85 -7.44
CA TYR A 116 -0.17 7.19 -7.14
C TYR A 116 0.47 7.79 -8.38
N SER A 117 0.42 9.11 -8.49
CA SER A 117 1.10 9.81 -9.55
C SER A 117 2.63 9.74 -9.37
N LYS A 118 3.35 9.92 -10.46
CA LYS A 118 4.81 9.94 -10.42
C LYS A 118 5.30 11.01 -9.44
N GLU A 119 4.68 12.17 -9.46
CA GLU A 119 5.03 13.30 -8.58
C GLU A 119 4.86 12.93 -7.10
N ASP A 120 3.75 12.26 -6.78
CA ASP A 120 3.48 11.84 -5.41
C ASP A 120 4.45 10.78 -4.94
N ILE A 121 4.80 9.84 -5.82
CA ILE A 121 5.75 8.78 -5.51
C ILE A 121 7.13 9.39 -5.20
N GLU A 122 7.62 10.30 -6.05
CA GLU A 122 8.92 10.92 -5.83
C GLU A 122 8.91 11.81 -4.57
N ALA A 123 7.80 12.49 -4.29
CA ALA A 123 7.67 13.26 -3.05
C ALA A 123 7.75 12.36 -1.82
N PHE A 124 7.12 11.19 -1.86
CA PHE A 124 7.22 10.21 -0.77
C PHE A 124 8.65 9.76 -0.55
N ILE A 125 9.38 9.46 -1.61
CA ILE A 125 10.77 9.00 -1.53
C ILE A 125 11.64 10.07 -0.90
N VAL A 126 11.50 11.33 -1.31
CA VAL A 126 12.24 12.45 -0.75
C VAL A 126 11.91 12.62 0.73
N HIS A 127 10.64 12.55 1.09
CA HIS A 127 10.20 12.68 2.48
C HIS A 127 10.79 11.57 3.36
N ALA A 128 10.76 10.33 2.89
CA ALA A 128 11.32 9.20 3.61
C ALA A 128 12.82 9.33 3.82
N ALA A 129 13.56 9.78 2.81
CA ALA A 129 14.98 10.01 2.90
C ALA A 129 15.31 11.11 3.92
N SER A 130 14.53 12.20 3.90
CA SER A 130 14.67 13.31 4.83
C SER A 130 14.47 12.87 6.28
N ARG A 131 13.53 11.97 6.53
CA ARG A 131 13.27 11.44 7.87
C ARG A 131 14.38 10.52 8.37
N LYS A 132 15.03 9.80 7.47
CA LYS A 132 16.08 8.83 7.84
C LYS A 132 17.44 9.49 8.02
N ALA A 133 17.72 10.57 7.30
CA ALA A 133 19.04 11.19 7.28
C ALA A 133 19.62 11.50 8.67
N PRO A 134 18.88 12.13 9.59
CA PRO A 134 19.43 12.42 10.91
C PRO A 134 19.80 11.17 11.70
N ASN A 135 19.05 10.10 11.55
CA ASN A 135 19.28 8.85 12.27
C ASN A 135 20.51 8.13 11.73
N SER A 136 20.68 8.14 10.42
CA SER A 136 21.82 7.45 9.81
C SER A 136 23.15 8.11 10.14
N SER A 137 23.15 9.40 10.42
CA SER A 137 24.38 10.14 10.73
C SER A 137 24.91 9.90 12.13
N THR A 138 24.14 9.28 13.01
CA THR A 138 24.53 9.05 14.40
C THR A 138 25.17 7.70 14.65
N VAL A 139 25.26 6.89 13.64
CA VAL A 139 25.79 5.53 13.78
C VAL A 139 27.30 5.50 13.72
#